data_357f811be753d0f923091e5bb493474f
#
_entry.id   357f811be753d0f923091e5bb493474f
#
_cell.length_a   1.000
_cell.length_b   1.000
_cell.length_c   1.000
_cell.angle_alpha   90.00
_cell.angle_beta   90.00
_cell.angle_gamma   90.00
#
_symmetry.space_group_name_H-M   'P 1'
#
loop_
_entity.id
_entity.type
_entity.pdbx_description
1 polymer ?
#
loop_
_entity_poly.entity_id
_entity_poly.type
_entity_poly.pdbx_seq_one_letter_code
_entity_poly.pdbx_strand_id
1 'polypeptide(L)'
;MKIKNILIKLCLILVFTFSSTSIVYSKDVIKIGTLLPYSGVYTVLGEEITNAMILAFDEVNNSINGHIIELIKGDTEVKPNIALQKARKLISSDKVDILVGPVSSSVALAIRDIVVQSKTPLIIPNAGANVLTGKKCSKFITRISFSNYQINAPMGTWLAEHGIKSAFLLAPDYAAGKEMMAAFKTTFKEAGGKILGEEYTPFRKTKDFGPYLARVKSSGADAVYVFYAGGEAINFIKQAYSFGLGEVMKLTGAGWTTSPLFIPAQKEAAIGFIGSLNYVPSINTDANKNFIKAYKSKFGRAPSEFAVQGYDSGKVIIEAIRSLSGSIKDKDKLAEAIRTISITGPRGPLTIDPKTNNVIQNIYIFEVVNGEQGPELKVLDTIEAVKAPGEGCNL
;
A
#
# COMPACT_ATOMS: atom_id res chain seq x y z
N MET A 1 54.77 39.46 -81.14
CA MET A 1 53.50 40.01 -80.57
C MET A 1 53.12 39.14 -79.44
N LYS A 2 53.01 39.69 -78.22
CA LYS A 2 53.03 38.99 -76.94
C LYS A 2 51.63 38.39 -76.58
N ILE A 3 51.61 37.11 -76.27
CA ILE A 3 50.44 36.45 -75.69
C ILE A 3 50.70 36.30 -74.19
N LYS A 4 49.87 36.95 -73.38
CA LYS A 4 49.89 36.84 -71.91
C LYS A 4 49.18 35.64 -71.42
N ASN A 5 49.87 34.80 -70.63
CA ASN A 5 49.34 33.68 -69.87
C ASN A 5 48.49 34.20 -68.72
N ILE A 6 47.24 33.73 -68.63
CA ILE A 6 46.38 33.83 -67.41
C ILE A 6 46.35 32.50 -66.72
N LEU A 7 47.02 32.38 -65.57
CA LEU A 7 46.92 31.26 -64.65
C LEU A 7 45.60 31.41 -63.86
N ILE A 8 44.68 30.56 -64.06
CA ILE A 8 43.51 30.41 -63.21
C ILE A 8 43.91 29.51 -62.06
N LYS A 9 44.04 30.04 -60.85
CA LYS A 9 44.18 29.28 -59.59
C LYS A 9 42.81 28.76 -59.20
N LEU A 10 42.61 27.45 -59.34
CA LEU A 10 41.43 26.73 -58.86
C LEU A 10 41.63 26.45 -57.36
N CYS A 11 41.03 27.27 -56.47
CA CYS A 11 40.94 27.00 -55.03
C CYS A 11 39.86 25.92 -54.83
N LEU A 12 40.30 24.68 -54.57
CA LEU A 12 39.40 23.61 -54.02
C LEU A 12 39.13 23.94 -52.57
N ILE A 13 37.92 24.45 -52.28
CA ILE A 13 37.42 24.57 -50.92
C ILE A 13 36.83 23.18 -50.54
N LEU A 14 37.62 22.43 -49.75
CA LEU A 14 37.13 21.19 -49.12
C LEU A 14 36.16 21.59 -48.00
N VAL A 15 34.86 21.59 -48.26
CA VAL A 15 33.85 21.75 -47.21
C VAL A 15 33.75 20.40 -46.46
N PHE A 16 34.45 20.29 -45.32
CA PHE A 16 34.24 19.25 -44.35
C PHE A 16 32.86 19.45 -43.71
N THR A 17 31.82 18.82 -44.25
CA THR A 17 30.55 18.73 -43.53
C THR A 17 30.72 17.79 -42.34
N PHE A 18 30.93 18.37 -41.18
CA PHE A 18 30.79 17.67 -39.90
C PHE A 18 29.32 17.26 -39.79
N SER A 19 29.00 16.07 -40.26
CA SER A 19 27.72 15.40 -39.92
C SER A 19 27.78 15.08 -38.42
N SER A 20 27.24 15.99 -37.61
CA SER A 20 26.95 15.72 -36.20
C SER A 20 25.91 14.60 -36.18
N THR A 21 26.35 13.35 -36.19
CA THR A 21 25.50 12.24 -35.82
C THR A 21 25.12 12.47 -34.35
N SER A 22 23.96 13.07 -34.13
CA SER A 22 23.31 13.08 -32.84
C SER A 22 23.07 11.61 -32.52
N ILE A 23 23.91 11.05 -31.66
CA ILE A 23 23.64 9.76 -31.03
C ILE A 23 22.34 9.98 -30.25
N VAL A 24 21.21 9.60 -30.85
CA VAL A 24 19.96 9.49 -30.13
C VAL A 24 20.19 8.37 -29.14
N TYR A 25 20.62 8.73 -27.93
CA TYR A 25 20.58 7.82 -26.81
C TYR A 25 19.09 7.45 -26.66
N SER A 26 18.75 6.25 -27.10
CA SER A 26 17.47 5.65 -26.73
C SER A 26 17.43 5.71 -25.20
N LYS A 27 16.56 6.57 -24.66
CA LYS A 27 16.35 6.62 -23.22
C LYS A 27 15.86 5.26 -22.82
N ASP A 28 16.66 4.50 -22.08
CA ASP A 28 16.22 3.22 -21.55
C ASP A 28 14.95 3.47 -20.71
N VAL A 29 13.93 2.66 -20.91
CA VAL A 29 12.65 2.76 -20.23
C VAL A 29 12.69 1.86 -18.99
N ILE A 30 12.31 2.40 -17.85
CA ILE A 30 12.08 1.65 -16.61
C ILE A 30 10.62 1.23 -16.58
N LYS A 31 10.37 -0.07 -16.75
CA LYS A 31 9.02 -0.62 -16.78
C LYS A 31 8.57 -1.06 -15.39
N ILE A 32 7.51 -0.48 -14.88
CA ILE A 32 6.91 -0.80 -13.59
C ILE A 32 5.55 -1.44 -13.85
N GLY A 33 5.41 -2.72 -13.49
CA GLY A 33 4.15 -3.44 -13.57
C GLY A 33 3.31 -3.19 -12.32
N THR A 34 2.13 -2.58 -12.46
CA THR A 34 1.19 -2.42 -11.35
C THR A 34 0.20 -3.57 -11.34
N LEU A 35 0.37 -4.51 -10.41
CA LEU A 35 -0.51 -5.67 -10.24
C LEU A 35 -1.52 -5.39 -9.12
N LEU A 36 -2.53 -4.59 -9.42
CA LEU A 36 -3.49 -4.01 -8.48
C LEU A 36 -4.93 -4.31 -8.93
N PRO A 37 -5.93 -4.17 -8.04
CA PRO A 37 -7.33 -4.32 -8.44
C PRO A 37 -7.80 -3.05 -9.16
N TYR A 38 -8.16 -3.20 -10.43
CA TYR A 38 -8.75 -2.12 -11.25
C TYR A 38 -10.22 -2.41 -11.59
N SER A 39 -10.75 -3.52 -11.06
CA SER A 39 -12.16 -3.88 -11.14
C SER A 39 -12.64 -4.58 -9.85
N GLY A 40 -13.96 -4.64 -9.63
CA GLY A 40 -14.58 -5.28 -8.47
C GLY A 40 -14.56 -4.43 -7.20
N VAL A 41 -14.68 -5.09 -6.05
CA VAL A 41 -14.91 -4.42 -4.74
C VAL A 41 -13.76 -3.54 -4.25
N TYR A 42 -12.55 -3.72 -4.80
CA TYR A 42 -11.36 -2.98 -4.40
C TYR A 42 -10.83 -2.06 -5.52
N THR A 43 -11.62 -1.76 -6.53
CA THR A 43 -11.20 -0.89 -7.66
C THR A 43 -10.62 0.43 -7.17
N VAL A 44 -11.33 1.11 -6.30
CA VAL A 44 -10.91 2.40 -5.76
C VAL A 44 -9.57 2.35 -5.01
N LEU A 45 -9.25 1.21 -4.38
CA LEU A 45 -7.98 1.02 -3.66
C LEU A 45 -6.80 0.93 -4.63
N GLY A 46 -6.97 0.18 -5.72
CA GLY A 46 -5.95 0.08 -6.77
C GLY A 46 -5.71 1.40 -7.50
N GLU A 47 -6.77 2.17 -7.73
CA GLU A 47 -6.68 3.50 -8.32
C GLU A 47 -5.97 4.49 -7.39
N GLU A 48 -6.29 4.51 -6.08
CA GLU A 48 -5.64 5.35 -5.08
C GLU A 48 -4.12 5.12 -5.04
N ILE A 49 -3.70 3.84 -4.98
CA ILE A 49 -2.29 3.46 -4.97
C ILE A 49 -1.61 3.93 -6.25
N THR A 50 -2.22 3.68 -7.41
CA THR A 50 -1.64 4.05 -8.70
C THR A 50 -1.52 5.56 -8.87
N ASN A 51 -2.57 6.31 -8.53
CA ASN A 51 -2.60 7.77 -8.64
C ASN A 51 -1.51 8.42 -7.78
N ALA A 52 -1.35 7.96 -6.55
CA ALA A 52 -0.34 8.52 -5.65
C ALA A 52 1.10 8.12 -6.05
N MET A 53 1.28 6.93 -6.63
CA MET A 53 2.57 6.56 -7.22
C MET A 53 2.91 7.44 -8.43
N ILE A 54 1.94 7.75 -9.29
CA ILE A 54 2.11 8.72 -10.37
C ILE A 54 2.48 10.10 -9.82
N LEU A 55 1.84 10.54 -8.71
CA LEU A 55 2.20 11.82 -8.08
C LEU A 55 3.67 11.85 -7.64
N ALA A 56 4.18 10.75 -7.07
CA ALA A 56 5.60 10.67 -6.72
C ALA A 56 6.52 10.71 -7.96
N PHE A 57 6.13 10.10 -9.06
CA PHE A 57 6.90 10.13 -10.31
C PHE A 57 6.85 11.49 -11.00
N ASP A 58 5.77 12.25 -10.86
CA ASP A 58 5.70 13.64 -11.39
C ASP A 58 6.72 14.55 -10.73
N GLU A 59 7.07 14.34 -9.44
CA GLU A 59 8.10 15.13 -8.74
C GLU A 59 9.49 15.00 -9.37
N VAL A 60 9.70 13.94 -10.16
CA VAL A 60 10.93 13.71 -10.93
C VAL A 60 10.70 13.78 -12.44
N ASN A 61 9.61 14.45 -12.87
CA ASN A 61 9.22 14.59 -14.28
C ASN A 61 9.15 13.24 -15.02
N ASN A 62 8.67 12.18 -14.34
CA ASN A 62 8.59 10.81 -14.84
C ASN A 62 9.91 10.27 -15.40
N SER A 63 11.06 10.75 -14.86
CA SER A 63 12.38 10.34 -15.31
C SER A 63 13.35 10.24 -14.13
N ILE A 64 14.12 9.15 -14.07
CA ILE A 64 15.14 8.92 -13.04
C ILE A 64 16.47 8.68 -13.74
N ASN A 65 17.49 9.50 -13.43
CA ASN A 65 18.82 9.42 -14.07
C ASN A 65 18.77 9.36 -15.61
N GLY A 66 17.79 10.05 -16.22
CA GLY A 66 17.62 10.10 -17.68
C GLY A 66 16.75 8.97 -18.25
N HIS A 67 16.37 7.95 -17.49
CA HIS A 67 15.47 6.87 -17.90
C HIS A 67 14.02 7.27 -17.68
N ILE A 68 13.14 7.01 -18.67
CA ILE A 68 11.70 7.29 -18.59
C ILE A 68 11.00 6.18 -17.81
N ILE A 69 10.05 6.54 -16.96
CA ILE A 69 9.21 5.59 -16.23
C ILE A 69 7.97 5.26 -17.08
N GLU A 70 7.72 3.97 -17.29
CA GLU A 70 6.51 3.43 -17.92
C GLU A 70 5.75 2.57 -16.92
N LEU A 71 4.45 2.85 -16.73
CA LEU A 71 3.55 2.05 -15.91
C LEU A 71 2.72 1.10 -16.79
N ILE A 72 2.77 -0.19 -16.49
CA ILE A 72 1.99 -1.23 -17.18
C ILE A 72 1.02 -1.86 -16.20
N LYS A 73 -0.30 -1.70 -16.43
CA LYS A 73 -1.34 -2.15 -15.51
C LYS A 73 -1.71 -3.63 -15.73
N GLY A 74 -1.80 -4.36 -14.63
CA GLY A 74 -2.38 -5.70 -14.55
C GLY A 74 -3.50 -5.73 -13.53
N ASP A 75 -4.75 -5.93 -13.98
CA ASP A 75 -5.90 -6.03 -13.09
C ASP A 75 -5.96 -7.40 -12.41
N THR A 76 -5.92 -7.41 -11.09
CA THR A 76 -6.01 -8.65 -10.29
C THR A 76 -7.43 -9.13 -10.09
N GLU A 77 -8.44 -8.28 -10.29
CA GLU A 77 -9.84 -8.53 -9.96
C GLU A 77 -10.04 -9.06 -8.51
N VAL A 78 -9.05 -8.89 -7.65
CA VAL A 78 -8.96 -9.53 -6.31
C VAL A 78 -9.09 -11.07 -6.38
N LYS A 79 -8.73 -11.69 -7.51
CA LYS A 79 -8.78 -13.14 -7.76
C LYS A 79 -7.37 -13.71 -7.92
N PRO A 80 -6.93 -14.66 -7.05
CA PRO A 80 -5.58 -15.22 -7.08
C PRO A 80 -5.16 -15.81 -8.43
N ASN A 81 -6.06 -16.56 -9.10
CA ASN A 81 -5.79 -17.17 -10.40
C ASN A 81 -5.62 -16.14 -11.52
N ILE A 82 -6.44 -15.08 -11.55
CA ILE A 82 -6.33 -13.98 -12.53
C ILE A 82 -5.02 -13.22 -12.28
N ALA A 83 -4.74 -12.87 -11.03
CA ALA A 83 -3.53 -12.18 -10.65
C ALA A 83 -2.26 -12.95 -11.06
N LEU A 84 -2.25 -14.28 -10.89
CA LEU A 84 -1.13 -15.12 -11.33
C LEU A 84 -0.92 -15.05 -12.86
N GLN A 85 -2.00 -15.07 -13.66
CA GLN A 85 -1.91 -14.91 -15.10
C GLN A 85 -1.37 -13.52 -15.49
N LYS A 86 -1.87 -12.46 -14.84
CA LYS A 86 -1.40 -11.08 -15.08
C LYS A 86 0.06 -10.90 -14.65
N ALA A 87 0.47 -11.47 -13.51
CA ALA A 87 1.87 -11.45 -13.09
C ALA A 87 2.78 -12.13 -14.12
N ARG A 88 2.40 -13.29 -14.64
CA ARG A 88 3.15 -13.97 -15.72
C ARG A 88 3.29 -13.10 -16.96
N LYS A 89 2.21 -12.45 -17.40
CA LYS A 89 2.23 -11.54 -18.54
C LYS A 89 3.20 -10.38 -18.29
N LEU A 90 3.06 -9.67 -17.17
CA LEU A 90 3.92 -8.53 -16.81
C LEU A 90 5.41 -8.92 -16.77
N ILE A 91 5.72 -10.07 -16.17
CA ILE A 91 7.10 -10.55 -16.01
C ILE A 91 7.69 -11.05 -17.34
N SER A 92 6.96 -11.94 -18.05
CA SER A 92 7.55 -12.70 -19.18
C SER A 92 7.34 -12.01 -20.52
N SER A 93 6.18 -11.37 -20.73
CA SER A 93 5.83 -10.74 -22.03
C SER A 93 6.19 -9.26 -22.03
N ASP A 94 5.73 -8.53 -21.00
CA ASP A 94 5.93 -7.07 -20.90
C ASP A 94 7.35 -6.75 -20.38
N LYS A 95 8.01 -7.72 -19.71
CA LYS A 95 9.39 -7.65 -19.17
C LYS A 95 9.57 -6.47 -18.23
N VAL A 96 8.67 -6.36 -17.26
CA VAL A 96 8.77 -5.30 -16.24
C VAL A 96 10.01 -5.48 -15.36
N ASP A 97 10.61 -4.36 -14.97
CA ASP A 97 11.79 -4.33 -14.10
C ASP A 97 11.40 -4.50 -12.63
N ILE A 98 10.27 -3.91 -12.24
CA ILE A 98 9.72 -3.94 -10.89
C ILE A 98 8.22 -4.24 -10.98
N LEU A 99 7.70 -5.04 -10.03
CA LEU A 99 6.28 -5.20 -9.76
C LEU A 99 5.87 -4.36 -8.54
N VAL A 100 4.72 -3.72 -8.60
CA VAL A 100 4.07 -3.04 -7.47
C VAL A 100 2.68 -3.61 -7.28
N GLY A 101 2.40 -4.12 -6.12
CA GLY A 101 1.13 -4.78 -5.81
C GLY A 101 1.33 -5.94 -4.82
N PRO A 102 0.29 -6.71 -4.54
CA PRO A 102 -1.13 -6.44 -4.72
C PRO A 102 -1.79 -5.78 -3.49
N VAL A 103 -3.13 -5.66 -3.51
CA VAL A 103 -3.92 -5.26 -2.34
C VAL A 103 -4.29 -6.47 -1.47
N SER A 104 -4.73 -7.56 -2.08
CA SER A 104 -5.21 -8.76 -1.37
C SER A 104 -4.08 -9.67 -0.90
N SER A 105 -4.10 -10.06 0.39
CA SER A 105 -3.16 -11.04 0.96
C SER A 105 -3.21 -12.39 0.23
N SER A 106 -4.40 -12.88 -0.15
CA SER A 106 -4.53 -14.13 -0.91
C SER A 106 -3.91 -14.04 -2.30
N VAL A 107 -4.01 -12.88 -2.95
CA VAL A 107 -3.35 -12.62 -4.24
C VAL A 107 -1.83 -12.58 -4.07
N ALA A 108 -1.32 -11.91 -3.02
CA ALA A 108 0.11 -11.84 -2.75
C ALA A 108 0.73 -13.23 -2.55
N LEU A 109 0.03 -14.10 -1.84
CA LEU A 109 0.45 -15.50 -1.65
C LEU A 109 0.49 -16.28 -2.97
N ALA A 110 -0.47 -16.07 -3.85
CA ALA A 110 -0.57 -16.79 -5.12
C ALA A 110 0.53 -16.39 -6.12
N ILE A 111 0.98 -15.13 -6.12
CA ILE A 111 2.00 -14.66 -7.06
C ILE A 111 3.43 -14.80 -6.52
N ARG A 112 3.59 -15.12 -5.25
CA ARG A 112 4.89 -15.17 -4.56
C ARG A 112 5.93 -15.98 -5.32
N ASP A 113 5.58 -17.20 -5.73
CA ASP A 113 6.56 -18.13 -6.29
C ASP A 113 7.06 -17.72 -7.68
N ILE A 114 6.18 -17.16 -8.53
CA ILE A 114 6.61 -16.64 -9.83
C ILE A 114 7.51 -15.41 -9.69
N VAL A 115 7.25 -14.55 -8.72
CA VAL A 115 8.09 -13.38 -8.40
C VAL A 115 9.51 -13.85 -8.00
N VAL A 116 9.59 -14.82 -7.11
CA VAL A 116 10.88 -15.34 -6.61
C VAL A 116 11.65 -16.06 -7.72
N GLN A 117 10.97 -16.93 -8.50
CA GLN A 117 11.58 -17.68 -9.61
C GLN A 117 12.10 -16.76 -10.72
N SER A 118 11.38 -15.70 -11.04
CA SER A 118 11.78 -14.73 -12.06
C SER A 118 12.81 -13.72 -11.58
N LYS A 119 13.08 -13.68 -10.26
CA LYS A 119 13.89 -12.66 -9.60
C LYS A 119 13.41 -11.23 -9.86
N THR A 120 12.12 -11.04 -10.14
CA THR A 120 11.56 -9.71 -10.38
C THR A 120 11.22 -9.07 -9.04
N PRO A 121 11.84 -7.94 -8.65
CA PRO A 121 11.53 -7.27 -7.40
C PRO A 121 10.06 -6.92 -7.30
N LEU A 122 9.43 -7.27 -6.17
CA LEU A 122 8.05 -6.94 -5.83
C LEU A 122 8.01 -6.00 -4.64
N ILE A 123 7.45 -4.82 -4.84
CA ILE A 123 7.09 -3.90 -3.77
C ILE A 123 5.63 -4.12 -3.44
N ILE A 124 5.32 -4.46 -2.18
CA ILE A 124 3.95 -4.66 -1.71
C ILE A 124 3.45 -3.37 -1.04
N PRO A 125 2.58 -2.60 -1.70
CA PRO A 125 2.03 -1.34 -1.18
C PRO A 125 0.89 -1.54 -0.19
N ASN A 126 0.27 -2.73 -0.13
CA ASN A 126 -0.89 -2.93 0.74
C ASN A 126 -1.01 -4.34 1.32
N ALA A 127 -0.92 -5.43 0.54
CA ALA A 127 -1.17 -6.79 1.03
C ALA A 127 -0.33 -7.16 2.26
N GLY A 128 -1.00 -7.46 3.38
CA GLY A 128 -0.39 -7.63 4.69
C GLY A 128 -0.07 -9.06 5.11
N ALA A 129 -0.14 -10.09 4.22
CA ALA A 129 0.07 -11.49 4.58
C ALA A 129 1.34 -11.72 5.40
N ASN A 130 1.19 -12.17 6.66
CA ASN A 130 2.29 -12.26 7.63
C ASN A 130 3.42 -13.19 7.16
N VAL A 131 3.07 -14.30 6.53
CA VAL A 131 4.07 -15.29 6.09
C VAL A 131 5.05 -14.78 5.02
N LEU A 132 4.71 -13.69 4.29
CA LEU A 132 5.58 -13.11 3.25
C LEU A 132 6.79 -12.37 3.82
N THR A 133 6.77 -12.04 5.09
CA THR A 133 7.88 -11.48 5.85
C THR A 133 8.25 -12.39 7.04
N GLY A 134 7.73 -13.63 7.04
CA GLY A 134 8.09 -14.77 7.88
C GLY A 134 8.64 -15.91 7.02
N LYS A 135 8.20 -17.15 7.28
CA LYS A 135 8.70 -18.38 6.62
C LYS A 135 8.62 -18.44 5.08
N LYS A 136 7.95 -17.51 4.44
CA LYS A 136 7.92 -17.36 2.96
C LYS A 136 8.57 -16.07 2.48
N CYS A 137 9.43 -15.45 3.30
CA CYS A 137 10.17 -14.26 2.91
C CYS A 137 11.11 -14.53 1.70
N SER A 138 11.49 -13.47 1.03
CA SER A 138 12.43 -13.53 -0.09
C SER A 138 13.06 -12.17 -0.28
N LYS A 139 14.35 -12.14 -0.65
CA LYS A 139 15.05 -10.89 -0.99
C LYS A 139 14.41 -10.10 -2.15
N PHE A 140 13.57 -10.76 -2.96
CA PHE A 140 12.84 -10.12 -4.06
C PHE A 140 11.46 -9.58 -3.67
N ILE A 141 11.07 -9.69 -2.39
CA ILE A 141 9.78 -9.19 -1.91
C ILE A 141 10.03 -8.23 -0.77
N THR A 142 9.70 -6.96 -0.99
CA THR A 142 9.79 -5.90 0.03
C THR A 142 8.40 -5.35 0.29
N ARG A 143 7.96 -5.36 1.53
CA ARG A 143 6.68 -4.79 1.91
C ARG A 143 6.88 -3.45 2.60
N ILE A 144 6.37 -2.40 1.97
CA ILE A 144 6.47 -1.04 2.48
C ILE A 144 5.19 -0.57 3.17
N SER A 145 4.14 -1.37 3.14
CA SER A 145 2.84 -1.02 3.71
C SER A 145 2.72 -1.38 5.20
N PHE A 146 2.48 -2.65 5.47
CA PHE A 146 2.24 -3.20 6.82
C PHE A 146 2.16 -4.73 6.75
N SER A 147 2.30 -5.40 7.89
CA SER A 147 1.81 -6.78 8.04
C SER A 147 0.41 -6.76 8.68
N ASN A 148 -0.38 -7.81 8.42
CA ASN A 148 -1.68 -7.96 9.07
C ASN A 148 -1.54 -8.02 10.60
N TYR A 149 -0.41 -8.52 11.11
CA TYR A 149 -0.06 -8.48 12.53
C TYR A 149 0.19 -7.04 13.02
N GLN A 150 1.05 -6.30 12.30
CA GLN A 150 1.59 -5.01 12.71
C GLN A 150 0.53 -3.95 12.99
N ILE A 151 -0.57 -3.97 12.25
CA ILE A 151 -1.69 -3.03 12.45
C ILE A 151 -2.59 -3.47 13.61
N ASN A 152 -2.83 -4.78 13.76
CA ASN A 152 -3.90 -5.27 14.61
C ASN A 152 -3.42 -5.70 16.01
N ALA A 153 -2.19 -6.17 16.14
CA ALA A 153 -1.63 -6.56 17.44
C ALA A 153 -1.58 -5.40 18.45
N PRO A 154 -1.13 -4.18 18.09
CA PRO A 154 -1.14 -3.06 19.04
C PRO A 154 -2.53 -2.74 19.58
N MET A 155 -3.58 -2.91 18.77
CA MET A 155 -4.97 -2.66 19.21
C MET A 155 -5.43 -3.60 20.31
N GLY A 156 -4.97 -4.87 20.29
CA GLY A 156 -5.35 -5.82 21.33
C GLY A 156 -4.85 -5.38 22.70
N THR A 157 -3.58 -5.03 22.82
CA THR A 157 -2.99 -4.50 24.06
C THR A 157 -3.66 -3.17 24.44
N TRP A 158 -3.73 -2.24 23.49
CA TRP A 158 -4.25 -0.89 23.73
C TRP A 158 -5.70 -0.90 24.25
N LEU A 159 -6.59 -1.69 23.66
CA LEU A 159 -8.00 -1.78 24.09
C LEU A 159 -8.12 -2.37 25.50
N ALA A 160 -7.33 -3.41 25.83
CA ALA A 160 -7.34 -3.99 27.17
C ALA A 160 -6.87 -2.99 28.23
N GLU A 161 -5.80 -2.25 27.96
CA GLU A 161 -5.27 -1.19 28.83
C GLU A 161 -6.24 -0.01 28.98
N HIS A 162 -7.13 0.20 28.00
CA HIS A 162 -8.17 1.25 28.03
C HIS A 162 -9.55 0.72 28.50
N GLY A 163 -9.55 -0.39 29.24
CA GLY A 163 -10.69 -0.86 30.00
C GLY A 163 -11.66 -1.78 29.27
N ILE A 164 -11.39 -2.17 28.02
CA ILE A 164 -12.16 -3.18 27.30
C ILE A 164 -11.77 -4.57 27.82
N LYS A 165 -12.70 -5.28 28.44
CA LYS A 165 -12.46 -6.60 29.06
C LYS A 165 -12.85 -7.77 28.16
N SER A 166 -13.77 -7.54 27.23
CA SER A 166 -14.28 -8.58 26.35
C SER A 166 -14.52 -8.05 24.94
N ALA A 167 -14.31 -8.90 23.91
CA ALA A 167 -14.52 -8.57 22.52
C ALA A 167 -15.18 -9.71 21.75
N PHE A 168 -15.98 -9.34 20.75
CA PHE A 168 -16.44 -10.23 19.68
C PHE A 168 -15.67 -9.88 18.40
N LEU A 169 -15.20 -10.89 17.66
CA LEU A 169 -14.41 -10.70 16.44
C LEU A 169 -15.26 -10.97 15.20
N LEU A 170 -15.19 -10.09 14.20
CA LEU A 170 -15.91 -10.26 12.95
C LEU A 170 -15.09 -9.75 11.75
N ALA A 171 -14.86 -10.62 10.75
CA ALA A 171 -14.07 -10.27 9.56
C ALA A 171 -14.50 -11.09 8.34
N PRO A 172 -14.11 -10.70 7.11
CA PRO A 172 -14.34 -11.53 5.93
C PRO A 172 -13.44 -12.78 5.92
N ASP A 173 -13.99 -13.90 5.43
CA ASP A 173 -13.32 -15.21 5.37
C ASP A 173 -12.27 -15.26 4.24
N TYR A 174 -11.08 -14.75 4.53
CA TYR A 174 -9.89 -14.89 3.69
C TYR A 174 -8.61 -14.63 4.50
N ALA A 175 -7.43 -14.78 3.85
CA ALA A 175 -6.15 -14.76 4.55
C ALA A 175 -5.96 -13.53 5.46
N ALA A 176 -6.27 -12.31 4.98
CA ALA A 176 -6.09 -11.11 5.79
C ALA A 176 -7.06 -11.07 6.97
N GLY A 177 -8.35 -11.39 6.76
CA GLY A 177 -9.34 -11.40 7.85
C GLY A 177 -8.91 -12.31 8.99
N LYS A 178 -8.49 -13.54 8.68
CA LYS A 178 -8.03 -14.51 9.67
C LYS A 178 -6.77 -14.06 10.40
N GLU A 179 -5.76 -13.55 9.68
CA GLU A 179 -4.51 -13.08 10.27
C GLU A 179 -4.70 -11.84 11.16
N MET A 180 -5.57 -10.91 10.77
CA MET A 180 -5.86 -9.71 11.54
C MET A 180 -6.59 -10.03 12.84
N MET A 181 -7.63 -10.88 12.77
CA MET A 181 -8.34 -11.34 13.97
C MET A 181 -7.42 -12.14 14.91
N ALA A 182 -6.56 -12.99 14.37
CA ALA A 182 -5.60 -13.75 15.16
C ALA A 182 -4.58 -12.83 15.87
N ALA A 183 -4.06 -11.80 15.17
CA ALA A 183 -3.13 -10.83 15.75
C ALA A 183 -3.75 -10.07 16.93
N PHE A 184 -4.94 -9.50 16.73
CA PHE A 184 -5.69 -8.85 17.79
C PHE A 184 -5.98 -9.79 18.96
N LYS A 185 -6.53 -10.97 18.67
CA LYS A 185 -6.90 -11.97 19.68
C LYS A 185 -5.73 -12.37 20.57
N THR A 186 -4.54 -12.54 19.98
CA THR A 186 -3.33 -12.92 20.74
C THR A 186 -2.98 -11.86 21.78
N THR A 187 -2.76 -10.64 21.33
CA THR A 187 -2.30 -9.56 22.23
C THR A 187 -3.40 -9.09 23.21
N PHE A 188 -4.68 -9.13 22.79
CA PHE A 188 -5.79 -8.83 23.68
C PHE A 188 -5.91 -9.83 24.82
N LYS A 189 -5.72 -11.14 24.53
CA LYS A 189 -5.72 -12.19 25.59
C LYS A 189 -4.48 -12.09 26.49
N GLU A 190 -3.31 -11.82 25.93
CA GLU A 190 -2.08 -11.61 26.69
C GLU A 190 -2.21 -10.41 27.67
N ALA A 191 -2.96 -9.39 27.28
CA ALA A 191 -3.29 -8.24 28.13
C ALA A 191 -4.51 -8.45 29.06
N GLY A 192 -5.02 -9.69 29.16
CA GLY A 192 -6.11 -10.08 30.07
C GLY A 192 -7.53 -9.98 29.50
N GLY A 193 -7.70 -9.61 28.24
CA GLY A 193 -9.00 -9.56 27.58
C GLY A 193 -9.58 -10.94 27.25
N LYS A 194 -10.90 -11.01 27.09
CA LYS A 194 -11.63 -12.24 26.76
C LYS A 194 -12.30 -12.12 25.39
N ILE A 195 -12.22 -13.16 24.56
CA ILE A 195 -12.97 -13.27 23.31
C ILE A 195 -14.24 -14.05 23.55
N LEU A 196 -15.41 -13.43 23.34
CA LEU A 196 -16.72 -14.02 23.56
C LEU A 196 -17.31 -14.65 22.31
N GLY A 197 -16.76 -14.35 21.13
CA GLY A 197 -17.14 -14.95 19.87
C GLY A 197 -16.22 -14.53 18.73
N GLU A 198 -16.18 -15.32 17.68
CA GLU A 198 -15.40 -15.07 16.48
C GLU A 198 -16.14 -15.63 15.27
N GLU A 199 -16.48 -14.78 14.31
CA GLU A 199 -17.18 -15.19 13.09
C GLU A 199 -16.53 -14.58 11.84
N TYR A 200 -16.78 -15.27 10.72
CA TYR A 200 -16.27 -14.86 9.42
C TYR A 200 -17.41 -14.77 8.40
N THR A 201 -17.48 -13.64 7.69
CA THR A 201 -18.46 -13.42 6.62
C THR A 201 -17.92 -13.86 5.26
N PRO A 202 -18.74 -14.34 4.33
CA PRO A 202 -18.29 -14.69 2.97
C PRO A 202 -17.60 -13.50 2.27
N PHE A 203 -16.30 -13.61 2.01
CA PHE A 203 -15.49 -12.56 1.42
C PHE A 203 -16.01 -12.10 0.04
N ARG A 204 -16.21 -10.81 -0.16
CA ARG A 204 -16.71 -10.12 -1.35
C ARG A 204 -18.17 -10.45 -1.72
N LYS A 205 -18.90 -11.08 -0.83
CA LYS A 205 -20.28 -11.51 -1.09
C LYS A 205 -21.27 -10.96 -0.10
N THR A 206 -20.82 -10.53 1.09
CA THR A 206 -21.70 -10.11 2.18
C THR A 206 -22.28 -8.73 1.89
N LYS A 207 -23.58 -8.66 1.73
CA LYS A 207 -24.36 -7.42 1.57
C LYS A 207 -25.23 -7.15 2.79
N ASP A 208 -25.72 -8.19 3.43
CA ASP A 208 -26.53 -8.15 4.64
C ASP A 208 -25.71 -8.64 5.83
N PHE A 209 -25.49 -7.77 6.79
CA PHE A 209 -24.78 -8.03 8.04
C PHE A 209 -25.75 -8.30 9.21
N GLY A 210 -27.05 -8.12 9.03
CA GLY A 210 -28.06 -8.25 10.09
C GLY A 210 -27.93 -9.52 10.94
N PRO A 211 -27.84 -10.72 10.34
CA PRO A 211 -27.67 -11.96 11.11
C PRO A 211 -26.40 -12.00 11.96
N TYR A 212 -25.30 -11.41 11.47
CA TYR A 212 -24.04 -11.32 12.22
C TYR A 212 -24.14 -10.29 13.33
N LEU A 213 -24.70 -9.11 13.06
CA LEU A 213 -24.90 -8.05 14.03
C LEU A 213 -25.79 -8.48 15.20
N ALA A 214 -26.81 -9.28 14.93
CA ALA A 214 -27.66 -9.85 15.96
C ALA A 214 -26.86 -10.74 16.94
N ARG A 215 -25.98 -11.61 16.41
CA ARG A 215 -25.10 -12.45 17.24
C ARG A 215 -24.03 -11.65 18.00
N VAL A 216 -23.42 -10.66 17.35
CA VAL A 216 -22.52 -9.72 18.01
C VAL A 216 -23.22 -9.04 19.18
N LYS A 217 -24.41 -8.46 18.97
CA LYS A 217 -25.18 -7.76 20.01
C LYS A 217 -25.56 -8.68 21.17
N SER A 218 -25.97 -9.92 20.87
CA SER A 218 -26.35 -10.91 21.90
C SER A 218 -25.20 -11.49 22.70
N SER A 219 -23.94 -11.30 22.25
CA SER A 219 -22.76 -11.78 22.94
C SER A 219 -22.48 -11.07 24.27
N GLY A 220 -22.98 -9.84 24.44
CA GLY A 220 -22.73 -9.01 25.61
C GLY A 220 -21.25 -8.57 25.76
N ALA A 221 -20.48 -8.59 24.67
CA ALA A 221 -19.09 -8.13 24.69
C ALA A 221 -19.02 -6.60 24.88
N ASP A 222 -17.95 -6.12 25.52
CA ASP A 222 -17.69 -4.68 25.70
C ASP A 222 -17.40 -4.00 24.35
N ALA A 223 -16.80 -4.73 23.42
CA ALA A 223 -16.48 -4.26 22.08
C ALA A 223 -16.68 -5.30 20.99
N VAL A 224 -16.95 -4.86 19.78
CA VAL A 224 -16.71 -5.66 18.58
C VAL A 224 -15.42 -5.19 17.92
N TYR A 225 -14.53 -6.14 17.58
CA TYR A 225 -13.33 -5.86 16.79
C TYR A 225 -13.51 -6.39 15.37
N VAL A 226 -13.46 -5.49 14.39
CA VAL A 226 -13.81 -5.85 13.01
C VAL A 226 -12.72 -5.50 12.01
N PHE A 227 -12.77 -6.20 10.87
CA PHE A 227 -12.05 -5.78 9.68
C PHE A 227 -12.97 -5.90 8.46
N TYR A 228 -13.19 -4.79 7.79
CA TYR A 228 -13.79 -4.74 6.45
C TYR A 228 -13.08 -3.67 5.62
N ALA A 229 -13.19 -3.76 4.28
CA ALA A 229 -12.63 -2.77 3.36
C ALA A 229 -13.54 -2.64 2.11
N GLY A 230 -13.39 -1.52 1.38
CA GLY A 230 -14.19 -1.26 0.18
C GLY A 230 -15.69 -1.14 0.49
N GLY A 231 -16.50 -1.64 -0.43
CA GLY A 231 -17.97 -1.59 -0.27
C GLY A 231 -18.51 -2.35 0.94
N GLU A 232 -17.84 -3.42 1.37
CA GLU A 232 -18.24 -4.17 2.58
C GLU A 232 -18.06 -3.32 3.84
N ALA A 233 -17.01 -2.49 3.93
CA ALA A 233 -16.81 -1.57 5.06
C ALA A 233 -17.93 -0.53 5.16
N ILE A 234 -18.33 0.04 4.03
CA ILE A 234 -19.43 1.02 3.98
C ILE A 234 -20.73 0.37 4.46
N ASN A 235 -21.05 -0.83 3.94
CA ASN A 235 -22.27 -1.54 4.29
C ASN A 235 -22.30 -1.96 5.76
N PHE A 236 -21.16 -2.48 6.28
CA PHE A 236 -21.04 -2.88 7.68
C PHE A 236 -21.31 -1.71 8.62
N ILE A 237 -20.63 -0.59 8.45
CA ILE A 237 -20.75 0.58 9.34
C ILE A 237 -22.19 1.12 9.34
N LYS A 238 -22.80 1.27 8.15
CA LYS A 238 -24.18 1.74 8.05
C LYS A 238 -25.19 0.80 8.73
N GLN A 239 -25.01 -0.51 8.54
CA GLN A 239 -25.91 -1.50 9.17
C GLN A 239 -25.66 -1.60 10.68
N ALA A 240 -24.40 -1.55 11.15
CA ALA A 240 -24.08 -1.51 12.57
C ALA A 240 -24.73 -0.30 13.27
N TYR A 241 -24.67 0.87 12.62
CA TYR A 241 -25.34 2.09 13.10
C TYR A 241 -26.86 1.92 13.15
N SER A 242 -27.49 1.47 12.06
CA SER A 242 -28.94 1.24 12.01
C SER A 242 -29.42 0.17 13.00
N PHE A 243 -28.54 -0.75 13.37
CA PHE A 243 -28.80 -1.80 14.37
C PHE A 243 -28.66 -1.31 15.81
N GLY A 244 -28.20 -0.05 16.01
CA GLY A 244 -27.90 0.53 17.33
C GLY A 244 -26.77 -0.20 18.06
N LEU A 245 -25.79 -0.77 17.32
CA LEU A 245 -24.73 -1.54 17.93
C LEU A 245 -23.81 -0.68 18.80
N GLY A 246 -23.52 0.56 18.35
CA GLY A 246 -22.71 1.54 19.10
C GLY A 246 -23.31 2.03 20.41
N GLU A 247 -24.62 1.78 20.64
CA GLU A 247 -25.30 2.12 21.89
C GLU A 247 -25.02 1.11 23.02
N VAL A 248 -24.64 -0.11 22.67
CA VAL A 248 -24.49 -1.21 23.61
C VAL A 248 -23.06 -1.73 23.73
N MET A 249 -22.18 -1.42 22.77
CA MET A 249 -20.77 -1.80 22.79
C MET A 249 -19.89 -0.84 21.99
N LYS A 250 -18.57 -0.85 22.24
CA LYS A 250 -17.61 -0.08 21.45
C LYS A 250 -17.42 -0.71 20.06
N LEU A 251 -17.51 0.12 19.01
CA LEU A 251 -17.17 -0.28 17.64
C LEU A 251 -15.67 -0.06 17.44
N THR A 252 -14.92 -1.12 17.25
CA THR A 252 -13.46 -1.06 17.11
C THR A 252 -12.99 -1.94 15.95
N GLY A 253 -11.77 -1.73 15.48
CA GLY A 253 -11.23 -2.64 14.46
C GLY A 253 -10.01 -2.13 13.71
N ALA A 254 -9.66 -2.88 12.67
CA ALA A 254 -8.68 -2.42 11.69
C ALA A 254 -9.21 -1.17 10.98
N GLY A 255 -8.41 -0.12 10.94
CA GLY A 255 -8.86 1.21 10.55
C GLY A 255 -9.36 1.34 9.11
N TRP A 256 -9.08 0.35 8.25
CA TRP A 256 -9.68 0.31 6.90
C TRP A 256 -11.21 0.27 6.92
N THR A 257 -11.81 -0.18 8.02
CA THR A 257 -13.28 -0.20 8.17
C THR A 257 -13.87 1.21 8.14
N THR A 258 -13.13 2.20 8.64
CA THR A 258 -13.47 3.63 8.60
C THR A 258 -12.36 4.46 7.94
N SER A 259 -11.82 3.94 6.83
CA SER A 259 -10.85 4.66 6.01
C SER A 259 -11.35 6.05 5.63
N PRO A 260 -10.47 7.07 5.57
CA PRO A 260 -10.79 8.39 5.00
C PRO A 260 -11.46 8.30 3.63
N LEU A 261 -11.16 7.25 2.88
CA LEU A 261 -11.76 6.99 1.58
C LEU A 261 -13.26 6.63 1.67
N PHE A 262 -13.71 6.02 2.77
CA PHE A 262 -15.07 5.51 2.93
C PHE A 262 -15.94 6.38 3.84
N ILE A 263 -15.33 7.18 4.71
CA ILE A 263 -16.04 8.11 5.63
C ILE A 263 -17.08 8.99 4.90
N PRO A 264 -16.81 9.58 3.71
CA PRO A 264 -17.82 10.39 3.00
C PRO A 264 -19.10 9.61 2.67
N ALA A 265 -19.02 8.30 2.51
CA ALA A 265 -20.17 7.43 2.26
C ALA A 265 -20.79 6.87 3.55
N GLN A 266 -20.03 6.78 4.63
CA GLN A 266 -20.47 6.29 5.95
C GLN A 266 -21.12 7.38 6.79
N LYS A 267 -20.62 8.62 6.62
CA LYS A 267 -21.09 9.82 7.34
C LYS A 267 -21.08 9.62 8.87
N GLU A 268 -22.14 10.12 9.53
CA GLU A 268 -22.33 10.03 10.98
C GLU A 268 -22.29 8.58 11.53
N ALA A 269 -22.60 7.60 10.71
CA ALA A 269 -22.54 6.20 11.12
C ALA A 269 -21.13 5.71 11.53
N ALA A 270 -20.08 6.39 11.09
CA ALA A 270 -18.71 6.06 11.46
C ALA A 270 -18.25 6.68 12.80
N ILE A 271 -18.97 7.68 13.34
CA ILE A 271 -18.56 8.41 14.55
C ILE A 271 -18.48 7.46 15.74
N GLY A 272 -17.42 7.59 16.53
CA GLY A 272 -17.14 6.76 17.70
C GLY A 272 -16.42 5.45 17.39
N PHE A 273 -16.15 5.13 16.11
CA PHE A 273 -15.32 3.98 15.76
C PHE A 273 -13.86 4.23 16.15
N ILE A 274 -13.26 3.28 16.86
CA ILE A 274 -11.83 3.33 17.23
C ILE A 274 -11.06 2.31 16.38
N GLY A 275 -10.03 2.78 15.68
CA GLY A 275 -9.25 1.95 14.79
C GLY A 275 -7.76 2.21 14.85
N SER A 276 -7.00 1.37 14.14
CA SER A 276 -5.57 1.56 13.94
C SER A 276 -5.20 1.52 12.46
N LEU A 277 -4.31 2.43 12.07
CA LEU A 277 -3.74 2.51 10.72
C LEU A 277 -2.28 2.93 10.79
N ASN A 278 -1.57 2.69 9.71
CA ASN A 278 -0.22 3.22 9.50
C ASN A 278 -0.20 4.64 8.91
N TYR A 279 -1.37 5.24 8.70
CA TYR A 279 -1.54 6.62 8.28
C TYR A 279 -2.94 7.12 8.62
N VAL A 280 -3.01 8.35 9.09
CA VAL A 280 -4.25 9.14 9.21
C VAL A 280 -3.99 10.55 8.70
N PRO A 281 -4.96 11.22 8.05
CA PRO A 281 -4.75 12.56 7.47
C PRO A 281 -4.37 13.63 8.48
N SER A 282 -4.73 13.45 9.75
CA SER A 282 -4.45 14.39 10.85
C SER A 282 -3.00 14.36 11.38
N ILE A 283 -2.11 13.55 10.81
CA ILE A 283 -0.68 13.57 11.14
C ILE A 283 -0.10 14.97 10.84
N ASN A 284 0.39 15.64 11.90
CA ASN A 284 0.84 17.02 11.81
C ASN A 284 2.34 17.11 11.47
N THR A 285 2.70 16.76 10.22
CA THR A 285 4.04 16.94 9.67
C THR A 285 3.99 17.73 8.37
N ASP A 286 5.07 18.43 8.04
CA ASP A 286 5.13 19.18 6.77
C ASP A 286 5.09 18.23 5.56
N ALA A 287 5.71 17.06 5.65
CA ALA A 287 5.65 16.04 4.61
C ALA A 287 4.20 15.64 4.31
N ASN A 288 3.39 15.41 5.36
CA ASN A 288 1.98 15.08 5.19
C ASN A 288 1.15 16.23 4.62
N LYS A 289 1.34 17.45 5.13
CA LYS A 289 0.62 18.65 4.63
C LYS A 289 0.91 18.89 3.14
N ASN A 290 2.17 18.77 2.73
CA ASN A 290 2.58 18.93 1.33
C ASN A 290 1.99 17.83 0.45
N PHE A 291 2.01 16.58 0.89
CA PHE A 291 1.40 15.46 0.19
C PHE A 291 -0.12 15.66 0.01
N ILE A 292 -0.84 16.00 1.09
CA ILE A 292 -2.29 16.26 1.02
C ILE A 292 -2.59 17.38 0.04
N LYS A 293 -1.83 18.49 0.08
CA LYS A 293 -2.01 19.63 -0.83
C LYS A 293 -1.79 19.22 -2.28
N ALA A 294 -0.70 18.51 -2.58
CA ALA A 294 -0.36 18.06 -3.93
C ALA A 294 -1.39 17.06 -4.48
N TYR A 295 -1.79 16.09 -3.64
CA TYR A 295 -2.79 15.09 -4.01
C TYR A 295 -4.16 15.74 -4.28
N LYS A 296 -4.63 16.63 -3.39
CA LYS A 296 -5.87 17.39 -3.60
C LYS A 296 -5.83 18.23 -4.86
N SER A 297 -4.73 18.91 -5.12
CA SER A 297 -4.57 19.74 -6.33
C SER A 297 -4.69 18.91 -7.61
N LYS A 298 -4.13 17.70 -7.63
CA LYS A 298 -4.11 16.85 -8.83
C LYS A 298 -5.38 16.02 -9.02
N PHE A 299 -5.95 15.51 -7.92
CA PHE A 299 -7.05 14.53 -7.99
C PHE A 299 -8.38 15.04 -7.42
N GLY A 300 -8.45 16.29 -6.93
CA GLY A 300 -9.68 16.94 -6.46
C GLY A 300 -10.24 16.43 -5.14
N ARG A 301 -9.52 15.54 -4.44
CA ARG A 301 -9.95 14.91 -3.18
C ARG A 301 -8.79 14.68 -2.21
N ALA A 302 -9.09 14.51 -0.93
CA ALA A 302 -8.08 14.16 0.07
C ALA A 302 -7.51 12.75 -0.19
N PRO A 303 -6.22 12.52 0.10
CA PRO A 303 -5.62 11.20 0.00
C PRO A 303 -6.09 10.29 1.15
N SER A 304 -6.14 9.00 0.88
CA SER A 304 -6.31 7.94 1.87
C SER A 304 -4.98 7.31 2.27
N GLU A 305 -5.03 6.37 3.21
CA GLU A 305 -3.89 5.48 3.53
C GLU A 305 -3.43 4.66 2.33
N PHE A 306 -4.31 4.31 1.40
CA PHE A 306 -3.94 3.63 0.15
C PHE A 306 -3.13 4.55 -0.76
N ALA A 307 -3.52 5.82 -0.85
CA ALA A 307 -2.77 6.82 -1.58
C ALA A 307 -1.36 7.00 -1.00
N VAL A 308 -1.23 7.12 0.33
CA VAL A 308 0.09 7.22 0.97
C VAL A 308 0.97 6.02 0.65
N GLN A 309 0.43 4.81 0.69
CA GLN A 309 1.16 3.59 0.37
C GLN A 309 1.64 3.56 -1.09
N GLY A 310 0.85 4.10 -2.01
CA GLY A 310 1.24 4.28 -3.40
C GLY A 310 2.35 5.32 -3.57
N TYR A 311 2.22 6.46 -2.91
CA TYR A 311 3.23 7.52 -2.92
C TYR A 311 4.57 7.03 -2.37
N ASP A 312 4.57 6.38 -1.21
CA ASP A 312 5.78 5.83 -0.61
C ASP A 312 6.41 4.74 -1.50
N SER A 313 5.58 3.93 -2.21
CA SER A 313 6.09 2.99 -3.21
C SER A 313 6.85 3.70 -4.32
N GLY A 314 6.29 4.78 -4.84
CA GLY A 314 6.94 5.62 -5.84
C GLY A 314 8.26 6.21 -5.33
N LYS A 315 8.28 6.74 -4.10
CA LYS A 315 9.48 7.30 -3.47
C LYS A 315 10.57 6.24 -3.28
N VAL A 316 10.22 5.06 -2.78
CA VAL A 316 11.17 3.94 -2.63
C VAL A 316 11.77 3.53 -3.97
N ILE A 317 10.96 3.45 -5.04
CA ILE A 317 11.45 3.15 -6.39
C ILE A 317 12.42 4.22 -6.88
N ILE A 318 12.07 5.48 -6.73
CA ILE A 318 12.91 6.62 -7.15
C ILE A 318 14.28 6.54 -6.46
N GLU A 319 14.29 6.40 -5.14
CA GLU A 319 15.54 6.40 -4.37
C GLU A 319 16.38 5.14 -4.64
N ALA A 320 15.74 3.96 -4.77
CA ALA A 320 16.45 2.73 -5.12
C ALA A 320 17.13 2.82 -6.49
N ILE A 321 16.45 3.35 -7.51
CA ILE A 321 17.03 3.51 -8.85
C ILE A 321 18.11 4.59 -8.86
N ARG A 322 17.94 5.67 -8.11
CA ARG A 322 18.97 6.72 -7.95
C ARG A 322 20.26 6.16 -7.35
N SER A 323 20.16 5.32 -6.32
CA SER A 323 21.32 4.70 -5.67
C SER A 323 22.12 3.79 -6.60
N LEU A 324 21.49 3.24 -7.63
CA LEU A 324 22.11 2.41 -8.67
C LEU A 324 22.58 3.22 -9.89
N SER A 325 22.56 4.55 -9.83
CA SER A 325 22.89 5.45 -10.95
C SER A 325 22.08 5.12 -12.22
N GLY A 326 20.84 4.59 -12.05
CA GLY A 326 19.94 4.22 -13.14
C GLY A 326 20.14 2.81 -13.72
N SER A 327 21.18 2.08 -13.33
CA SER A 327 21.41 0.69 -13.80
C SER A 327 20.53 -0.30 -13.03
N ILE A 328 19.47 -0.81 -13.69
CA ILE A 328 18.48 -1.73 -13.08
C ILE A 328 18.51 -3.14 -13.68
N LYS A 329 19.48 -3.44 -14.56
CA LYS A 329 19.57 -4.74 -15.24
C LYS A 329 19.89 -5.89 -14.29
N ASP A 330 20.65 -5.61 -13.24
CA ASP A 330 20.97 -6.59 -12.19
C ASP A 330 19.82 -6.61 -11.17
N LYS A 331 18.97 -7.61 -11.28
CA LYS A 331 17.78 -7.77 -10.42
C LYS A 331 18.14 -8.03 -8.95
N ASP A 332 19.26 -8.64 -8.67
CA ASP A 332 19.74 -8.88 -7.31
C ASP A 332 20.16 -7.54 -6.65
N LYS A 333 20.90 -6.69 -7.37
CA LYS A 333 21.24 -5.34 -6.90
C LYS A 333 20.03 -4.43 -6.76
N LEU A 334 19.07 -4.50 -7.70
CA LEU A 334 17.85 -3.73 -7.63
C LEU A 334 16.99 -4.14 -6.41
N ALA A 335 16.86 -5.43 -6.15
CA ALA A 335 16.17 -5.92 -4.96
C ALA A 335 16.86 -5.47 -3.67
N GLU A 336 18.20 -5.51 -3.64
CA GLU A 336 19.01 -5.04 -2.50
C GLU A 336 18.81 -3.52 -2.29
N ALA A 337 18.88 -2.73 -3.35
CA ALA A 337 18.65 -1.30 -3.27
C ALA A 337 17.27 -0.98 -2.68
N ILE A 338 16.20 -1.65 -3.14
CA ILE A 338 14.83 -1.45 -2.65
C ILE A 338 14.73 -1.76 -1.15
N ARG A 339 15.32 -2.86 -0.67
CA ARG A 339 15.19 -3.29 0.73
C ARG A 339 16.07 -2.53 1.72
N THR A 340 16.99 -1.70 1.25
CA THR A 340 17.89 -0.88 2.10
C THR A 340 17.46 0.59 2.17
N ILE A 341 16.40 0.98 1.47
CA ILE A 341 15.90 2.36 1.48
C ILE A 341 15.29 2.73 2.83
N SER A 342 15.62 3.93 3.27
CA SER A 342 14.92 4.64 4.34
C SER A 342 14.40 5.96 3.80
N ILE A 343 13.13 6.26 4.07
CA ILE A 343 12.51 7.52 3.68
C ILE A 343 11.72 8.11 4.85
N THR A 344 11.52 9.42 4.82
CA THR A 344 10.51 10.10 5.66
C THR A 344 9.39 10.55 4.74
N GLY A 345 8.28 9.83 4.79
CA GLY A 345 7.08 10.10 3.98
C GLY A 345 5.97 10.81 4.76
N PRO A 346 4.79 10.95 4.15
CA PRO A 346 3.62 11.57 4.78
C PRO A 346 3.21 10.92 6.11
N ARG A 347 3.45 9.63 6.27
CA ARG A 347 3.14 8.87 7.49
C ARG A 347 4.32 8.76 8.48
N GLY A 348 5.34 9.60 8.32
CA GLY A 348 6.52 9.61 9.17
C GLY A 348 7.68 8.76 8.63
N PRO A 349 8.63 8.38 9.50
CA PRO A 349 9.81 7.61 9.11
C PRO A 349 9.44 6.18 8.73
N LEU A 350 10.06 5.70 7.65
CA LEU A 350 9.95 4.33 7.15
C LEU A 350 11.34 3.76 6.95
N THR A 351 11.61 2.63 7.56
CA THR A 351 12.81 1.83 7.32
C THR A 351 12.41 0.40 7.01
N ILE A 352 13.18 -0.28 6.19
CA ILE A 352 12.94 -1.70 5.93
C ILE A 352 13.76 -2.53 6.90
N ASP A 353 13.11 -3.43 7.61
CA ASP A 353 13.78 -4.39 8.49
C ASP A 353 14.60 -5.38 7.63
N PRO A 354 15.95 -5.38 7.76
CA PRO A 354 16.80 -6.24 6.95
C PRO A 354 16.58 -7.74 7.20
N LYS A 355 15.95 -8.09 8.33
CA LYS A 355 15.68 -9.50 8.69
C LYS A 355 14.42 -10.05 8.02
N THR A 356 13.48 -9.16 7.65
CA THR A 356 12.14 -9.58 7.21
C THR A 356 11.72 -8.96 5.88
N ASN A 357 12.42 -7.93 5.40
CA ASN A 357 11.99 -7.06 4.29
C ASN A 357 10.61 -6.43 4.51
N ASN A 358 10.19 -6.29 5.76
CA ASN A 358 8.98 -5.53 6.13
C ASN A 358 9.35 -4.14 6.61
N VAL A 359 8.44 -3.19 6.40
CA VAL A 359 8.60 -1.85 6.93
C VAL A 359 8.55 -1.82 8.47
N ILE A 360 9.39 -1.00 9.07
CA ILE A 360 9.30 -0.54 10.45
C ILE A 360 8.67 0.85 10.37
N GLN A 361 7.58 1.09 11.10
CA GLN A 361 6.79 2.31 10.99
C GLN A 361 5.96 2.58 12.24
N ASN A 362 5.44 3.79 12.35
CA ASN A 362 4.45 4.13 13.38
C ASN A 362 3.08 3.57 13.03
N ILE A 363 2.33 3.19 14.07
CA ILE A 363 0.92 2.81 13.99
C ILE A 363 0.13 3.82 14.83
N TYR A 364 -0.88 4.40 14.21
CA TYR A 364 -1.74 5.42 14.80
C TYR A 364 -3.05 4.80 15.24
N ILE A 365 -3.37 4.93 16.53
CA ILE A 365 -4.69 4.62 17.08
C ILE A 365 -5.52 5.89 16.95
N PHE A 366 -6.70 5.78 16.39
CA PHE A 366 -7.56 6.92 16.14
C PHE A 366 -9.02 6.63 16.49
N GLU A 367 -9.77 7.69 16.71
CA GLU A 367 -11.22 7.68 16.81
C GLU A 367 -11.81 8.52 15.66
N VAL A 368 -12.93 8.08 15.11
CA VAL A 368 -13.72 8.89 14.19
C VAL A 368 -14.56 9.86 15.02
N VAL A 369 -14.26 11.13 14.89
CA VAL A 369 -14.95 12.21 15.62
C VAL A 369 -15.72 13.11 14.64
N ASN A 370 -16.63 13.93 15.19
CA ASN A 370 -17.30 14.95 14.40
C ASN A 370 -16.40 16.19 14.30
N GLY A 371 -15.82 16.43 13.14
CA GLY A 371 -15.01 17.60 12.84
C GLY A 371 -15.82 18.73 12.21
N GLU A 372 -15.16 19.84 11.88
CA GLU A 372 -15.83 21.03 11.29
C GLU A 372 -16.45 20.77 9.91
N GLN A 373 -15.88 19.86 9.13
CA GLN A 373 -16.35 19.53 7.77
C GLN A 373 -17.01 18.14 7.68
N GLY A 374 -17.38 17.56 8.81
CA GLY A 374 -17.95 16.22 8.93
C GLY A 374 -17.00 15.26 9.65
N PRO A 375 -17.31 13.95 9.64
CA PRO A 375 -16.52 12.97 10.38
C PRO A 375 -15.06 12.92 9.91
N GLU A 376 -14.13 12.92 10.88
CA GLU A 376 -12.68 12.90 10.64
C GLU A 376 -11.98 11.95 11.63
N LEU A 377 -10.76 11.51 11.27
CA LEU A 377 -9.93 10.65 12.12
C LEU A 377 -9.06 11.52 13.03
N LYS A 378 -9.31 11.43 14.34
CA LYS A 378 -8.49 12.06 15.37
C LYS A 378 -7.54 11.05 15.99
N VAL A 379 -6.23 11.30 15.95
CA VAL A 379 -5.24 10.47 16.62
C VAL A 379 -5.47 10.51 18.12
N LEU A 380 -5.59 9.34 18.73
CA LEU A 380 -5.63 9.15 20.18
C LEU A 380 -4.25 8.78 20.73
N ASP A 381 -3.50 7.95 19.97
CA ASP A 381 -2.19 7.46 20.38
C ASP A 381 -1.31 7.13 19.16
N THR A 382 0.01 7.11 19.34
CA THR A 382 1.00 6.74 18.33
C THR A 382 1.94 5.69 18.91
N ILE A 383 1.91 4.49 18.36
CA ILE A 383 2.81 3.40 18.71
C ILE A 383 3.97 3.43 17.74
N GLU A 384 5.15 3.83 18.23
CA GLU A 384 6.30 4.10 17.38
C GLU A 384 7.06 2.83 16.98
N ALA A 385 7.69 2.88 15.80
CA ALA A 385 8.64 1.90 15.30
C ALA A 385 8.17 0.44 15.40
N VAL A 386 6.87 0.19 15.14
CA VAL A 386 6.27 -1.14 15.20
C VAL A 386 6.89 -2.03 14.12
N LYS A 387 7.32 -3.23 14.52
CA LYS A 387 7.89 -4.26 13.64
C LYS A 387 6.90 -5.38 13.38
N ALA A 388 7.01 -6.02 12.23
CA ALA A 388 6.33 -7.28 12.01
C ALA A 388 7.11 -8.43 12.66
N PRO A 389 6.45 -9.48 13.17
CA PRO A 389 7.14 -10.70 13.55
C PRO A 389 7.75 -11.34 12.32
N GLY A 390 9.02 -11.75 12.44
CA GLY A 390 9.79 -12.34 11.35
C GLY A 390 10.02 -13.84 11.49
N GLU A 391 9.13 -14.54 12.20
CA GLU A 391 9.30 -15.96 12.51
C GLU A 391 9.53 -16.81 11.25
N GLY A 392 10.68 -17.51 11.23
CA GLY A 392 11.07 -18.42 10.16
C GLY A 392 11.50 -17.72 8.86
N CYS A 393 11.77 -16.42 8.86
CA CYS A 393 12.38 -15.74 7.73
C CYS A 393 13.90 -15.95 7.75
N ASN A 394 14.43 -16.43 6.64
CA ASN A 394 15.88 -16.59 6.37
C ASN A 394 16.16 -15.90 5.03
N LEU A 395 16.59 -14.62 5.06
CA LEU A 395 16.97 -13.81 3.90
C LEU A 395 18.45 -13.95 3.59
#